data_3ec8b9a2c9e1b4e73fff1ac678b8cade
#
_entry.id   3ec8b9a2c9e1b4e73fff1ac678b8cade
#
_cell.length_a   1.000
_cell.length_b   1.000
_cell.length_c   1.000
_cell.angle_alpha   90.00
_cell.angle_beta   90.00
_cell.angle_gamma   90.00
#
_symmetry.space_group_name_H-M   'P 1'
#
loop_
_entity.id
_entity.type
_entity.pdbx_description
1 polymer ?
#
loop_
_entity_poly.entity_id
_entity_poly.type
_entity_poly.pdbx_seq_one_letter_code
_entity_poly.pdbx_strand_id
1 'polypeptide(L)'
;MTSDTDKPPAGRSAGLDPARARVVLDPAAIDRALTRIAHEILERTHGAHDAVILGIPTRGAVLAERIAGKIGSFEGTAVPVGTLDVTMYRDDLRLKPVRALARTSIPAGGIDGRLVILVDDVLFSGRTIRAALDALGDLGRPATVQLAVLVDRGHRQLPIRADYVGKNLPTAQSEAVEVHLEQSDGREAVLLGTKGTPAAAADPSGDHGTRAGR
;
A
#
# COMPACT_ATOMS: atom_id res chain seq x y z
N MET A 1 -16.21 -39.21 -12.72
CA MET A 1 -15.32 -38.10 -13.09
C MET A 1 -16.21 -36.87 -13.32
N THR A 2 -16.49 -36.14 -12.28
CA THR A 2 -17.24 -34.87 -12.32
C THR A 2 -16.34 -33.84 -11.69
N SER A 3 -15.97 -32.89 -12.51
CA SER A 3 -15.06 -31.77 -12.26
C SER A 3 -15.63 -30.84 -11.19
N ASP A 4 -14.91 -30.79 -10.08
CA ASP A 4 -15.04 -29.78 -9.03
C ASP A 4 -14.23 -28.56 -9.48
N THR A 5 -14.88 -27.54 -9.97
CA THR A 5 -14.28 -26.26 -10.26
C THR A 5 -15.38 -25.19 -10.26
N ASP A 6 -15.38 -24.43 -9.23
CA ASP A 6 -15.60 -22.98 -9.24
C ASP A 6 -16.13 -22.49 -7.89
N LYS A 7 -15.22 -22.46 -6.89
CA LYS A 7 -15.49 -21.72 -5.67
C LYS A 7 -14.83 -20.35 -5.84
N PRO A 8 -15.59 -19.26 -5.92
CA PRO A 8 -15.00 -17.93 -6.00
C PRO A 8 -14.18 -17.63 -4.76
N PRO A 9 -13.02 -16.94 -4.87
CA PRO A 9 -12.17 -16.62 -3.74
C PRO A 9 -12.90 -15.70 -2.77
N ALA A 10 -12.95 -16.10 -1.51
CA ALA A 10 -13.54 -15.35 -0.42
C ALA A 10 -12.80 -14.02 -0.18
N GLY A 11 -13.57 -12.93 -0.01
CA GLY A 11 -13.11 -11.73 0.67
C GLY A 11 -12.39 -10.68 -0.15
N ARG A 12 -12.94 -10.21 -1.27
CA ARG A 12 -12.59 -8.89 -1.81
C ARG A 12 -13.22 -7.84 -0.91
N SER A 13 -12.38 -7.01 -0.26
CA SER A 13 -12.87 -5.73 0.30
C SER A 13 -13.60 -5.00 -0.83
N ALA A 14 -14.75 -4.37 -0.53
CA ALA A 14 -15.50 -3.62 -1.52
C ALA A 14 -14.56 -2.63 -2.23
N GLY A 15 -14.23 -2.92 -3.49
CA GLY A 15 -13.42 -2.08 -4.35
C GLY A 15 -14.18 -0.79 -4.70
N LEU A 16 -13.53 0.08 -5.45
CA LEU A 16 -14.19 1.25 -5.99
C LEU A 16 -15.37 0.83 -6.89
N ASP A 17 -16.44 1.62 -6.88
CA ASP A 17 -17.52 1.50 -7.86
C ASP A 17 -16.94 1.76 -9.26
N PRO A 18 -16.92 0.76 -10.17
CA PRO A 18 -16.30 0.92 -11.48
C PRO A 18 -16.94 2.03 -12.33
N ALA A 19 -18.24 2.30 -12.11
CA ALA A 19 -18.96 3.34 -12.84
C ALA A 19 -18.60 4.75 -12.40
N ARG A 20 -17.95 4.89 -11.23
CA ARG A 20 -17.59 6.17 -10.62
C ARG A 20 -16.08 6.31 -10.36
N ALA A 21 -15.30 5.31 -10.71
CA ALA A 21 -13.86 5.35 -10.62
C ALA A 21 -13.24 6.11 -11.79
N ARG A 22 -12.34 7.05 -11.50
CA ARG A 22 -11.59 7.79 -12.52
C ARG A 22 -10.08 7.60 -12.30
N VAL A 23 -9.34 7.54 -13.39
CA VAL A 23 -7.87 7.51 -13.35
C VAL A 23 -7.36 8.91 -12.94
N VAL A 24 -6.51 8.96 -11.91
CA VAL A 24 -5.86 10.19 -11.42
C VAL A 24 -4.37 10.20 -11.67
N LEU A 25 -3.74 9.03 -11.82
CA LEU A 25 -2.40 8.86 -12.36
C LEU A 25 -2.41 7.69 -13.35
N ASP A 26 -1.94 7.95 -14.55
CA ASP A 26 -1.60 6.94 -15.55
C ASP A 26 -0.18 6.37 -15.31
N PRO A 27 0.25 5.32 -16.02
CA PRO A 27 1.57 4.73 -15.84
C PRO A 27 2.72 5.74 -15.96
N ALA A 28 2.65 6.65 -16.94
CA ALA A 28 3.69 7.66 -17.15
C ALA A 28 3.74 8.69 -16.00
N ALA A 29 2.57 9.03 -15.43
CA ALA A 29 2.49 9.93 -14.29
C ALA A 29 3.02 9.25 -13.01
N ILE A 30 2.78 7.96 -12.82
CA ILE A 30 3.36 7.17 -11.72
C ILE A 30 4.88 7.16 -11.85
N ASP A 31 5.40 6.86 -13.03
CA ASP A 31 6.87 6.82 -13.25
C ASP A 31 7.52 8.18 -12.97
N ARG A 32 6.94 9.27 -13.47
CA ARG A 32 7.42 10.64 -13.18
C ARG A 32 7.39 10.97 -11.68
N ALA A 33 6.33 10.54 -10.96
CA ALA A 33 6.23 10.75 -9.52
C ALA A 33 7.33 10.01 -8.76
N LEU A 34 7.60 8.75 -9.11
CA LEU A 34 8.68 7.96 -8.51
C LEU A 34 10.06 8.52 -8.83
N THR A 35 10.27 9.00 -10.06
CA THR A 35 11.52 9.67 -10.46
C THR A 35 11.77 10.92 -9.62
N ARG A 36 10.74 11.75 -9.41
CA ARG A 36 10.85 12.93 -8.57
C ARG A 36 11.13 12.58 -7.10
N ILE A 37 10.43 11.57 -6.54
CA ILE A 37 10.71 11.07 -5.17
C ILE A 37 12.16 10.63 -5.05
N ALA A 38 12.69 9.89 -6.02
CA ALA A 38 14.08 9.43 -6.01
C ALA A 38 15.08 10.61 -5.99
N HIS A 39 14.84 11.65 -6.78
CA HIS A 39 15.66 12.86 -6.77
C HIS A 39 15.55 13.64 -5.44
N GLU A 40 14.34 13.81 -4.91
CA GLU A 40 14.11 14.46 -3.60
C GLU A 40 14.81 13.71 -2.46
N ILE A 41 14.83 12.37 -2.49
CA ILE A 41 15.58 11.55 -1.54
C ILE A 41 17.07 11.86 -1.65
N LEU A 42 17.63 11.77 -2.85
CA LEU A 42 19.06 12.01 -3.08
C LEU A 42 19.50 13.42 -2.66
N GLU A 43 18.72 14.44 -2.99
CA GLU A 43 19.00 15.81 -2.60
C GLU A 43 19.01 15.98 -1.08
N ARG A 44 17.99 15.43 -0.39
CA ARG A 44 17.81 15.59 1.05
C ARG A 44 18.80 14.78 1.88
N THR A 45 19.24 13.65 1.35
CA THR A 45 20.15 12.72 2.04
C THR A 45 21.62 12.85 1.58
N HIS A 46 21.87 13.76 0.64
CA HIS A 46 23.21 13.97 0.07
C HIS A 46 23.82 12.68 -0.48
N GLY A 47 23.03 11.89 -1.25
CA GLY A 47 23.51 10.72 -1.98
C GLY A 47 23.07 9.36 -1.43
N ALA A 48 22.19 9.29 -0.46
CA ALA A 48 21.56 8.06 0.06
C ALA A 48 22.53 6.92 0.46
N HIS A 49 23.81 7.23 0.76
CA HIS A 49 24.86 6.22 1.01
C HIS A 49 24.56 5.27 2.18
N ASP A 50 23.94 5.77 3.27
CA ASP A 50 23.58 4.99 4.45
C ASP A 50 22.08 4.63 4.49
N ALA A 51 21.37 4.82 3.38
CA ALA A 51 19.95 4.55 3.33
C ALA A 51 19.65 3.07 3.17
N VAL A 52 18.53 2.64 3.77
CA VAL A 52 17.84 1.39 3.52
C VAL A 52 16.40 1.73 3.16
N ILE A 53 15.89 1.19 2.07
CA ILE A 53 14.51 1.41 1.65
C ILE A 53 13.68 0.18 2.04
N LEU A 54 12.62 0.38 2.81
CA LEU A 54 11.71 -0.68 3.25
C LEU A 54 10.30 -0.43 2.75
N GLY A 55 9.84 -1.31 1.87
CA GLY A 55 8.47 -1.23 1.35
C GLY A 55 7.45 -1.97 2.22
N ILE A 56 6.31 -1.35 2.47
CA ILE A 56 5.19 -1.99 3.17
C ILE A 56 4.39 -2.81 2.16
N PRO A 57 4.30 -4.14 2.32
CA PRO A 57 3.55 -4.99 1.38
C PRO A 57 2.07 -4.62 1.28
N THR A 58 1.43 -4.78 0.09
CA THR A 58 1.97 -5.40 -1.13
C THR A 58 2.64 -4.36 -2.04
N ARG A 59 1.97 -3.26 -2.32
CA ARG A 59 2.38 -2.27 -3.34
C ARG A 59 3.55 -1.41 -2.92
N GLY A 60 3.65 -1.10 -1.61
CA GLY A 60 4.81 -0.38 -1.08
C GLY A 60 6.14 -1.10 -1.34
N ALA A 61 6.17 -2.44 -1.33
CA ALA A 61 7.36 -3.22 -1.68
C ALA A 61 7.78 -3.00 -3.14
N VAL A 62 6.83 -3.06 -4.07
CA VAL A 62 7.09 -2.79 -5.50
C VAL A 62 7.58 -1.36 -5.73
N LEU A 63 6.95 -0.39 -5.05
CA LEU A 63 7.36 1.02 -5.14
C LEU A 63 8.77 1.24 -4.58
N ALA A 64 9.12 0.56 -3.48
CA ALA A 64 10.45 0.61 -2.87
C ALA A 64 11.53 0.12 -3.84
N GLU A 65 11.31 -1.01 -4.50
CA GLU A 65 12.22 -1.55 -5.52
C GLU A 65 12.39 -0.58 -6.69
N ARG A 66 11.29 0.03 -7.17
CA ARG A 66 11.34 1.00 -8.28
C ARG A 66 12.10 2.27 -7.89
N ILE A 67 11.87 2.81 -6.68
CA ILE A 67 12.58 3.99 -6.17
C ILE A 67 14.07 3.68 -6.03
N ALA A 68 14.44 2.54 -5.42
CA ALA A 68 15.82 2.14 -5.28
C ALA A 68 16.53 1.94 -6.63
N GLY A 69 15.84 1.34 -7.60
CA GLY A 69 16.36 1.20 -8.96
C GLY A 69 16.64 2.54 -9.63
N LYS A 70 15.74 3.54 -9.45
CA LYS A 70 15.96 4.90 -9.95
C LYS A 70 17.16 5.58 -9.25
N ILE A 71 17.24 5.51 -7.92
CA ILE A 71 18.38 6.04 -7.17
C ILE A 71 19.67 5.38 -7.64
N GLY A 72 19.70 4.05 -7.76
CA GLY A 72 20.86 3.32 -8.25
C GLY A 72 21.29 3.74 -9.66
N SER A 73 20.33 4.07 -10.56
CA SER A 73 20.63 4.57 -11.91
C SER A 73 21.21 5.98 -11.92
N PHE A 74 20.91 6.81 -10.93
CA PHE A 74 21.43 8.18 -10.81
C PHE A 74 22.79 8.23 -10.13
N GLU A 75 22.98 7.45 -9.06
CA GLU A 75 24.19 7.43 -8.23
C GLU A 75 25.23 6.39 -8.66
N GLY A 76 24.87 5.46 -9.53
CA GLY A 76 25.73 4.34 -9.91
C GLY A 76 25.95 3.32 -8.77
N THR A 77 25.24 3.45 -7.65
CA THR A 77 25.37 2.57 -6.47
C THR A 77 24.01 2.07 -6.04
N ALA A 78 23.88 0.77 -5.83
CA ALA A 78 22.63 0.15 -5.40
C ALA A 78 22.30 0.53 -3.95
N VAL A 79 21.08 0.95 -3.70
CA VAL A 79 20.54 1.16 -2.35
C VAL A 79 19.91 -0.14 -1.86
N PRO A 80 20.24 -0.63 -0.65
CA PRO A 80 19.62 -1.83 -0.09
C PRO A 80 18.10 -1.68 0.07
N VAL A 81 17.36 -2.68 -0.41
CA VAL A 81 15.88 -2.73 -0.37
C VAL A 81 15.43 -3.95 0.42
N GLY A 82 14.37 -3.78 1.17
CA GLY A 82 13.68 -4.85 1.87
C GLY A 82 12.18 -4.63 1.96
N THR A 83 11.52 -5.53 2.68
CA THR A 83 10.07 -5.48 2.93
C THR A 83 9.80 -5.52 4.42
N LEU A 84 8.81 -4.75 4.87
CA LEU A 84 8.37 -4.69 6.26
C LEU A 84 6.89 -5.07 6.36
N ASP A 85 6.60 -6.30 6.78
CA ASP A 85 5.21 -6.70 7.07
C ASP A 85 4.75 -6.10 8.40
N VAL A 86 3.69 -5.32 8.33
CA VAL A 86 3.11 -4.62 9.47
C VAL A 86 1.83 -5.28 9.98
N THR A 87 1.45 -6.42 9.41
CA THR A 87 0.15 -7.07 9.66
C THR A 87 -0.07 -7.31 11.15
N MET A 88 0.93 -7.84 11.86
CA MET A 88 0.84 -8.17 13.30
C MET A 88 0.79 -6.95 14.23
N TYR A 89 1.16 -5.75 13.72
CA TYR A 89 1.20 -4.50 14.50
C TYR A 89 -0.03 -3.62 14.26
N ARG A 90 -0.94 -4.05 13.39
CA ARG A 90 -2.15 -3.29 13.06
C ARG A 90 -3.22 -3.47 14.13
N ASP A 91 -3.81 -2.38 14.56
CA ASP A 91 -4.92 -2.34 15.53
C ASP A 91 -6.31 -2.70 14.93
N ASP A 92 -6.40 -2.77 13.59
CA ASP A 92 -7.64 -3.09 12.85
C ASP A 92 -7.74 -4.56 12.40
N LEU A 93 -6.87 -5.46 12.87
CA LEU A 93 -6.87 -6.89 12.52
C LEU A 93 -8.20 -7.59 12.80
N ARG A 94 -8.92 -7.14 13.83
CA ARG A 94 -10.22 -7.73 14.20
C ARG A 94 -11.38 -7.36 13.28
N LEU A 95 -11.18 -6.32 12.46
CA LEU A 95 -12.24 -5.70 11.63
C LEU A 95 -12.10 -6.00 10.14
N LYS A 96 -11.00 -6.60 9.72
CA LYS A 96 -10.72 -6.91 8.31
C LYS A 96 -10.36 -8.38 8.13
N PRO A 97 -10.72 -9.00 6.98
CA PRO A 97 -10.29 -10.35 6.70
C PRO A 97 -8.76 -10.44 6.78
N VAL A 98 -8.28 -11.49 7.44
CA VAL A 98 -6.85 -11.75 7.64
C VAL A 98 -6.17 -11.79 6.26
N ARG A 99 -5.32 -10.81 6.01
CA ARG A 99 -4.44 -10.83 4.85
C ARG A 99 -3.37 -11.87 5.09
N ALA A 100 -2.99 -12.64 4.07
CA ALA A 100 -1.84 -13.53 4.19
C ALA A 100 -0.63 -12.73 4.66
N LEU A 101 0.08 -13.23 5.67
CA LEU A 101 1.29 -12.61 6.19
C LEU A 101 2.30 -12.50 5.04
N ALA A 102 2.77 -11.31 4.78
CA ALA A 102 3.92 -11.10 3.92
C ALA A 102 5.20 -11.36 4.75
N ARG A 103 6.27 -11.72 4.09
CA ARG A 103 7.53 -11.96 4.79
C ARG A 103 8.27 -10.63 4.99
N THR A 104 8.59 -10.28 6.24
CA THR A 104 9.57 -9.23 6.51
C THR A 104 10.95 -9.70 6.03
N SER A 105 11.62 -8.86 5.24
CA SER A 105 12.97 -9.12 4.73
C SER A 105 13.80 -7.84 4.91
N ILE A 106 14.73 -7.90 5.84
CA ILE A 106 15.68 -6.81 6.08
C ILE A 106 16.97 -7.09 5.31
N PRO A 107 17.53 -6.11 4.57
CA PRO A 107 18.78 -6.28 3.85
C PRO A 107 19.95 -6.67 4.76
N ALA A 108 20.95 -7.34 4.18
CA ALA A 108 22.20 -7.61 4.88
C ALA A 108 22.80 -6.32 5.43
N GLY A 109 23.27 -6.35 6.70
CA GLY A 109 23.74 -5.16 7.40
C GLY A 109 22.68 -4.47 8.27
N GLY A 110 21.43 -4.93 8.26
CA GLY A 110 20.39 -4.46 9.18
C GLY A 110 19.99 -3.00 8.96
N ILE A 111 19.38 -2.41 9.98
CA ILE A 111 18.88 -1.03 9.99
C ILE A 111 19.51 -0.17 11.11
N ASP A 112 20.31 -0.74 11.98
CA ASP A 112 20.89 -0.03 13.14
C ASP A 112 21.79 1.13 12.69
N GLY A 113 21.54 2.31 13.26
CA GLY A 113 22.29 3.53 12.96
C GLY A 113 22.10 4.08 11.54
N ARG A 114 21.27 3.47 10.70
CA ARG A 114 21.06 3.84 9.31
C ARG A 114 19.86 4.76 9.12
N LEU A 115 19.79 5.41 7.98
CA LEU A 115 18.57 6.06 7.49
C LEU A 115 17.65 4.99 6.91
N VAL A 116 16.45 4.84 7.47
CA VAL A 116 15.39 4.00 6.91
C VAL A 116 14.40 4.88 6.16
N ILE A 117 14.12 4.54 4.90
CA ILE A 117 13.04 5.15 4.11
C ILE A 117 11.91 4.14 3.98
N LEU A 118 10.82 4.36 4.73
CA LEU A 118 9.59 3.58 4.58
C LEU A 118 8.87 3.99 3.32
N VAL A 119 8.37 3.01 2.55
CA VAL A 119 7.61 3.26 1.32
C VAL A 119 6.24 2.62 1.39
N ASP A 120 5.19 3.39 1.12
CA ASP A 120 3.81 2.90 1.01
C ASP A 120 3.10 3.48 -0.22
N ASP A 121 1.98 2.88 -0.62
CA ASP A 121 1.23 3.35 -1.79
C ASP A 121 0.33 4.54 -1.46
N VAL A 122 -0.45 4.48 -0.37
CA VAL A 122 -1.42 5.53 -0.01
C VAL A 122 -1.34 5.89 1.47
N LEU A 123 -0.98 7.13 1.75
CA LEU A 123 -1.08 7.68 3.09
C LEU A 123 -2.50 8.23 3.33
N PHE A 124 -3.18 7.64 4.30
CA PHE A 124 -4.53 8.02 4.73
C PHE A 124 -4.55 8.42 6.21
N SER A 125 -5.01 7.53 7.08
CA SER A 125 -5.16 7.80 8.53
C SER A 125 -3.82 7.86 9.29
N GLY A 126 -2.76 7.25 8.76
CA GLY A 126 -1.47 7.08 9.40
C GLY A 126 -1.32 5.77 10.21
N ARG A 127 -2.39 4.97 10.36
CA ARG A 127 -2.34 3.75 11.18
C ARG A 127 -1.36 2.71 10.65
N THR A 128 -1.27 2.52 9.33
CA THR A 128 -0.28 1.64 8.71
C THR A 128 1.14 2.07 9.05
N ILE A 129 1.41 3.36 8.99
CA ILE A 129 2.76 3.89 9.28
C ILE A 129 3.09 3.78 10.77
N ARG A 130 2.11 3.99 11.67
CA ARG A 130 2.31 3.72 13.10
C ARG A 130 2.72 2.26 13.31
N ALA A 131 1.98 1.31 12.73
CA ALA A 131 2.31 -0.11 12.81
C ALA A 131 3.71 -0.42 12.24
N ALA A 132 4.14 0.29 11.19
CA ALA A 132 5.49 0.15 10.63
C ALA A 132 6.56 0.66 11.58
N LEU A 133 6.32 1.78 12.28
CA LEU A 133 7.24 2.29 13.29
C LEU A 133 7.36 1.35 14.49
N ASP A 134 6.25 0.76 14.93
CA ASP A 134 6.26 -0.26 16.01
C ASP A 134 7.07 -1.49 15.56
N ALA A 135 6.84 -1.99 14.34
CA ALA A 135 7.59 -3.12 13.77
C ALA A 135 9.10 -2.84 13.64
N LEU A 136 9.49 -1.63 13.22
CA LEU A 136 10.89 -1.24 13.14
C LEU A 136 11.57 -1.28 14.50
N GLY A 137 10.85 -0.89 15.57
CA GLY A 137 11.35 -0.92 16.93
C GLY A 137 11.78 -2.31 17.42
N ASP A 138 11.15 -3.37 16.90
CA ASP A 138 11.49 -4.76 17.20
C ASP A 138 12.66 -5.29 16.34
N LEU A 139 12.95 -4.65 15.22
CA LEU A 139 13.95 -5.10 14.24
C LEU A 139 15.31 -4.41 14.42
N GLY A 140 15.37 -3.24 15.06
CA GLY A 140 16.60 -2.50 15.26
C GLY A 140 16.39 -1.05 15.68
N ARG A 141 17.47 -0.27 15.61
CA ARG A 141 17.48 1.15 16.01
C ARG A 141 18.01 2.02 14.86
N PRO A 142 17.18 2.37 13.87
CA PRO A 142 17.60 3.31 12.83
C PRO A 142 17.93 4.67 13.41
N ALA A 143 18.91 5.36 12.84
CA ALA A 143 19.24 6.74 13.23
C ALA A 143 18.14 7.72 12.86
N THR A 144 17.48 7.49 11.70
CA THR A 144 16.40 8.33 11.20
C THR A 144 15.42 7.46 10.41
N VAL A 145 14.14 7.77 10.52
CA VAL A 145 13.08 7.17 9.67
C VAL A 145 12.41 8.28 8.87
N GLN A 146 12.34 8.11 7.56
CA GLN A 146 11.62 8.99 6.64
C GLN A 146 10.53 8.18 5.92
N LEU A 147 9.50 8.87 5.44
CA LEU A 147 8.35 8.26 4.79
C LEU A 147 8.18 8.78 3.36
N ALA A 148 8.15 7.87 2.40
CA ALA A 148 7.80 8.13 1.01
C ALA A 148 6.47 7.47 0.66
N VAL A 149 5.56 8.18 0.00
CA VAL A 149 4.27 7.65 -0.44
C VAL A 149 3.96 8.07 -1.87
N LEU A 150 3.35 7.16 -2.64
CA LEU A 150 2.92 7.53 -3.99
C LEU A 150 1.78 8.56 -3.94
N VAL A 151 0.81 8.35 -3.04
CA VAL A 151 -0.34 9.25 -2.88
C VAL A 151 -0.55 9.63 -1.42
N ASP A 152 -0.70 10.91 -1.16
CA ASP A 152 -1.23 11.43 0.09
C ASP A 152 -2.66 11.93 -0.15
N ARG A 153 -3.66 11.26 0.48
CA ARG A 153 -5.07 11.61 0.31
C ARG A 153 -5.68 12.45 1.45
N GLY A 154 -4.88 12.83 2.43
CA GLY A 154 -5.35 13.55 3.62
C GLY A 154 -6.08 12.66 4.63
N HIS A 155 -6.96 13.26 5.46
CA HIS A 155 -7.80 12.62 6.49
C HIS A 155 -7.00 11.86 7.57
N ARG A 156 -5.96 12.49 8.11
CA ARG A 156 -5.14 11.93 9.19
C ARG A 156 -5.97 11.71 10.46
N GLN A 157 -5.72 10.58 11.13
CA GLN A 157 -6.15 10.30 12.50
C GLN A 157 -4.97 10.31 13.48
N LEU A 158 -3.75 10.29 12.97
CA LEU A 158 -2.50 10.35 13.71
C LEU A 158 -1.62 11.48 13.14
N PRO A 159 -0.77 12.12 13.94
CA PRO A 159 0.09 13.24 13.52
C PRO A 159 1.29 12.74 12.69
N ILE A 160 1.01 12.04 11.60
CA ILE A 160 2.00 11.46 10.69
C ILE A 160 1.96 12.21 9.37
N ARG A 161 3.14 12.61 8.88
CA ARG A 161 3.33 13.28 7.60
C ARG A 161 4.41 12.56 6.80
N ALA A 162 4.20 12.43 5.49
CA ALA A 162 5.23 11.92 4.61
C ALA A 162 6.29 13.00 4.31
N ASP A 163 7.53 12.55 4.19
CA ASP A 163 8.66 13.38 3.78
C ASP A 163 8.68 13.58 2.26
N TYR A 164 8.27 12.54 1.53
CA TYR A 164 8.25 12.50 0.07
C TYR A 164 6.87 12.05 -0.41
N VAL A 165 6.26 12.85 -1.28
CA VAL A 165 4.89 12.60 -1.76
C VAL A 165 4.83 12.64 -3.27
N GLY A 166 4.45 11.54 -3.90
CA GLY A 166 4.26 11.48 -5.35
C GLY A 166 3.11 12.37 -5.84
N LYS A 167 1.97 12.30 -5.18
CA LYS A 167 0.79 13.12 -5.50
C LYS A 167 0.00 13.45 -4.25
N ASN A 168 -0.19 14.75 -3.97
CA ASN A 168 -1.23 15.19 -3.03
C ASN A 168 -2.58 15.12 -3.76
N LEU A 169 -3.52 14.38 -3.19
CA LEU A 169 -4.83 14.15 -3.77
C LEU A 169 -5.91 14.40 -2.69
N PRO A 170 -6.36 15.64 -2.53
CA PRO A 170 -7.48 15.94 -1.64
C PRO A 170 -8.72 15.14 -2.04
N THR A 171 -9.30 14.42 -1.09
CA THR A 171 -10.46 13.55 -1.32
C THR A 171 -11.58 13.88 -0.35
N ALA A 172 -12.82 13.51 -0.67
CA ALA A 172 -13.88 13.44 0.33
C ALA A 172 -13.69 12.19 1.22
N GLN A 173 -14.31 12.18 2.40
CA GLN A 173 -14.22 11.00 3.29
C GLN A 173 -14.87 9.75 2.69
N SER A 174 -15.91 9.93 1.87
CA SER A 174 -16.62 8.87 1.16
C SER A 174 -15.85 8.31 -0.04
N GLU A 175 -14.86 9.04 -0.55
CA GLU A 175 -14.01 8.59 -1.64
C GLU A 175 -12.91 7.65 -1.13
N ALA A 176 -12.37 6.84 -2.03
CA ALA A 176 -11.21 6.01 -1.80
C ALA A 176 -10.22 6.11 -2.96
N VAL A 177 -8.97 5.87 -2.67
CA VAL A 177 -7.88 5.79 -3.65
C VAL A 177 -7.45 4.34 -3.72
N GLU A 178 -7.34 3.82 -4.94
CA GLU A 178 -6.76 2.51 -5.23
C GLU A 178 -5.56 2.67 -6.14
N VAL A 179 -4.45 2.10 -5.71
CA VAL A 179 -3.23 2.01 -6.51
C VAL A 179 -3.19 0.62 -7.12
N HIS A 180 -2.93 0.54 -8.41
CA HIS A 180 -2.66 -0.69 -9.14
C HIS A 180 -1.27 -0.58 -9.76
N LEU A 181 -0.46 -1.62 -9.61
CA LEU A 181 0.87 -1.72 -10.17
C LEU A 181 0.98 -2.99 -11.00
N GLU A 182 1.64 -2.91 -12.16
CA GLU A 182 1.73 -4.02 -13.10
C GLU A 182 2.19 -5.31 -12.44
N GLN A 183 3.21 -5.25 -11.56
CA GLN A 183 3.80 -6.42 -10.90
C GLN A 183 2.87 -7.13 -9.93
N SER A 184 1.92 -6.42 -9.33
CA SER A 184 0.99 -6.97 -8.32
C SER A 184 -0.44 -7.13 -8.81
N ASP A 185 -0.84 -6.32 -9.79
CA ASP A 185 -2.25 -6.21 -10.17
C ASP A 185 -2.51 -6.46 -11.68
N GLY A 186 -1.44 -6.67 -12.50
CA GLY A 186 -1.53 -6.86 -13.94
C GLY A 186 -2.02 -5.62 -14.70
N ARG A 187 -2.02 -4.46 -14.05
CA ARG A 187 -2.34 -3.15 -14.62
C ARG A 187 -1.66 -2.06 -13.82
N GLU A 188 -1.49 -0.89 -14.41
CA GLU A 188 -0.86 0.25 -13.73
C GLU A 188 -1.72 1.51 -13.81
N ALA A 189 -2.25 1.95 -12.67
CA ALA A 189 -3.03 3.17 -12.54
C ALA A 189 -3.23 3.54 -11.06
N VAL A 190 -3.46 4.81 -10.78
CA VAL A 190 -4.10 5.25 -9.53
C VAL A 190 -5.51 5.69 -9.84
N LEU A 191 -6.48 5.12 -9.13
CA LEU A 191 -7.90 5.38 -9.28
C LEU A 191 -8.43 6.14 -8.05
N LEU A 192 -9.36 7.04 -8.30
CA LEU A 192 -10.16 7.71 -7.29
C LEU A 192 -11.64 7.46 -7.57
N GLY A 193 -12.40 7.10 -6.56
CA GLY A 193 -13.83 6.90 -6.67
C GLY A 193 -14.49 6.69 -5.31
N THR A 194 -15.80 6.52 -5.31
CA THR A 194 -16.55 6.11 -4.12
C THR A 194 -16.40 4.61 -3.88
N LYS A 195 -16.40 4.19 -2.62
CA LYS A 195 -16.44 2.75 -2.29
C LYS A 195 -17.75 2.16 -2.81
N GLY A 196 -17.65 1.06 -3.53
CA GLY A 196 -18.83 0.28 -3.91
C GLY A 196 -19.54 -0.21 -2.66
N THR A 197 -20.88 -0.22 -2.69
CA THR A 197 -21.64 -0.91 -1.64
C THR A 197 -21.35 -2.40 -1.76
N PRO A 198 -21.00 -3.10 -0.66
CA PRO A 198 -20.89 -4.55 -0.71
C PRO A 198 -22.20 -5.10 -1.28
N ALA A 199 -22.13 -5.95 -2.29
CA ALA A 199 -23.31 -6.65 -2.78
C ALA A 199 -23.95 -7.34 -1.56
N ALA A 200 -25.18 -6.94 -1.22
CA ALA A 200 -25.94 -7.58 -0.17
C ALA A 200 -25.96 -9.08 -0.51
N ALA A 201 -25.51 -9.90 0.45
CA ALA A 201 -25.65 -11.35 0.31
C ALA A 201 -27.11 -11.62 -0.01
N ALA A 202 -27.36 -12.20 -1.16
CA ALA A 202 -28.70 -12.61 -1.55
C ALA A 202 -29.23 -13.55 -0.45
N ASP A 203 -30.28 -13.13 0.21
CA ASP A 203 -30.98 -13.93 1.23
C ASP A 203 -31.61 -15.14 0.52
N PRO A 204 -31.17 -16.39 0.82
CA PRO A 204 -31.73 -17.58 0.19
C PRO A 204 -33.07 -18.03 0.80
N SER A 205 -33.72 -17.20 1.64
CA SER A 205 -34.94 -17.54 2.33
C SER A 205 -36.21 -16.90 1.74
N GLY A 206 -36.42 -17.08 0.44
CA GLY A 206 -37.61 -16.63 -0.28
C GLY A 206 -38.39 -17.77 -0.90
N ASP A 207 -38.65 -18.88 -0.18
CA ASP A 207 -39.69 -19.83 -0.59
C ASP A 207 -40.45 -20.42 0.61
N HIS A 208 -41.44 -19.74 1.08
CA HIS A 208 -42.51 -20.37 1.84
C HIS A 208 -43.75 -20.49 0.91
N GLY A 209 -43.76 -21.61 0.22
CA GLY A 209 -44.90 -22.07 -0.54
C GLY A 209 -46.17 -22.06 0.30
N THR A 210 -47.11 -21.27 -0.11
CA THR A 210 -48.52 -21.31 0.26
C THR A 210 -49.09 -22.70 -0.06
N ARG A 211 -49.38 -23.50 0.92
CA ARG A 211 -50.31 -24.65 0.79
C ARG A 211 -51.64 -24.22 1.34
N ALA A 212 -52.53 -23.88 0.43
CA ALA A 212 -53.97 -23.95 0.63
C ALA A 212 -54.38 -25.43 0.58
N GLY A 213 -55.26 -25.82 1.46
CA GLY A 213 -55.85 -27.16 1.47
C GLY A 213 -56.86 -27.31 2.57
N ARG A 214 -58.06 -27.21 2.26
CA ARG A 214 -59.29 -27.82 2.83
C ARG A 214 -59.23 -28.48 4.22
#